data_b4c20d1d6e20a5f39a7e513f21e466e4
#
_entry.id   b4c20d1d6e20a5f39a7e513f21e466e4
#
_cell.length_a   1.000
_cell.length_b   1.000
_cell.length_c   1.000
_cell.angle_alpha   90.00
_cell.angle_beta   90.00
_cell.angle_gamma   90.00
#
_symmetry.space_group_name_H-M   'P 1'
#
loop_
_entity.id
_entity.type
_entity.pdbx_description
1 polymer ?
#
loop_
_entity_poly.entity_id
_entity_poly.type
_entity_poly.pdbx_seq_one_letter_code
_entity_poly.pdbx_strand_id
1 'polypeptide(L)'
;PETLNWIDTFKKNSIFWDIGANIGLYSCYAASRANCQVYAFEPSVFNLELLVKNININSLSEKIKIIPFPLCEKLSFNSFNLSNKEWGGAMSNFGTNKDHENLQDLFKYNFNYNTFGLSIDESVKLLNFPKPNYIKIDVDGIEHLILKSLHTKFLIANLS
;
A
#
# COMPACT_ATOMS: atom_id res chain seq x y z
N PRO A 1 -8.03 -14.39 -6.83
CA PRO A 1 -7.56 -15.35 -7.83
C PRO A 1 -6.63 -14.70 -8.86
N GLU A 2 -7.03 -13.62 -9.55
CA GLU A 2 -6.21 -13.01 -10.61
C GLU A 2 -4.89 -12.47 -10.09
N THR A 3 -4.89 -11.75 -8.97
CA THR A 3 -3.66 -11.23 -8.34
C THR A 3 -2.71 -12.33 -7.93
N LEU A 4 -3.21 -13.43 -7.38
CA LEU A 4 -2.36 -14.56 -6.98
C LEU A 4 -1.72 -15.21 -8.21
N ASN A 5 -2.49 -15.41 -9.29
CA ASN A 5 -1.98 -15.93 -10.55
C ASN A 5 -0.91 -15.00 -11.16
N TRP A 6 -1.10 -13.69 -11.04
CA TRP A 6 -0.10 -12.72 -11.48
C TRP A 6 1.18 -12.81 -10.64
N ILE A 7 1.07 -12.92 -9.32
CA ILE A 7 2.23 -13.10 -8.42
C ILE A 7 2.98 -14.41 -8.74
N ASP A 8 2.28 -15.48 -9.15
CA ASP A 8 2.92 -16.72 -9.58
C ASP A 8 3.82 -16.57 -10.81
N THR A 9 3.65 -15.48 -11.58
CA THR A 9 4.53 -15.15 -12.72
C THR A 9 5.79 -14.37 -12.32
N PHE A 10 5.93 -13.96 -11.07
CA PHE A 10 7.05 -13.16 -10.63
C PHE A 10 8.37 -13.91 -10.71
N LYS A 11 9.41 -13.20 -11.13
CA LYS A 11 10.78 -13.74 -11.05
C LYS A 11 11.19 -13.86 -9.59
N LYS A 12 11.85 -14.96 -9.25
CA LYS A 12 12.37 -15.17 -7.89
C LYS A 12 13.34 -14.05 -7.49
N ASN A 13 13.30 -13.69 -6.22
CA ASN A 13 14.13 -12.64 -5.60
C ASN A 13 13.86 -11.22 -6.16
N SER A 14 12.71 -11.00 -6.75
CA SER A 14 12.28 -9.68 -7.20
C SER A 14 11.89 -8.77 -6.03
N ILE A 15 11.85 -7.47 -6.31
CA ILE A 15 11.34 -6.46 -5.39
C ILE A 15 9.89 -6.19 -5.75
N PHE A 16 9.01 -6.38 -4.79
CA PHE A 16 7.58 -6.16 -4.93
C PHE A 16 7.11 -5.06 -3.98
N TRP A 17 6.40 -4.06 -4.51
CA TRP A 17 5.72 -3.05 -3.72
C TRP A 17 4.23 -3.36 -3.71
N ASP A 18 3.70 -3.65 -2.52
CA ASP A 18 2.29 -3.91 -2.25
C ASP A 18 1.68 -2.66 -1.61
N ILE A 19 1.06 -1.80 -2.45
CA ILE A 19 0.49 -0.53 -2.03
C ILE A 19 -1.00 -0.77 -1.69
N GLY A 20 -1.37 -0.48 -0.44
CA GLY A 20 -2.61 -0.95 0.16
C GLY A 20 -2.50 -2.42 0.55
N ALA A 21 -1.47 -2.75 1.34
CA ALA A 21 -1.20 -4.14 1.72
C ALA A 21 -2.27 -4.75 2.63
N ASN A 22 -3.07 -3.91 3.30
CA ASN A 22 -4.12 -4.32 4.22
C ASN A 22 -3.55 -5.30 5.28
N ILE A 23 -4.12 -6.48 5.43
CA ILE A 23 -3.63 -7.51 6.35
C ILE A 23 -2.46 -8.35 5.82
N GLY A 24 -1.95 -8.03 4.62
CA GLY A 24 -0.74 -8.61 4.03
C GLY A 24 -0.92 -9.89 3.25
N LEU A 25 -2.11 -10.18 2.74
CA LEU A 25 -2.37 -11.40 1.96
C LEU A 25 -1.39 -11.53 0.78
N TYR A 26 -1.32 -10.53 -0.09
CA TYR A 26 -0.48 -10.55 -1.27
C TYR A 26 1.00 -10.41 -0.94
N SER A 27 1.32 -9.60 0.07
CA SER A 27 2.69 -9.47 0.59
C SER A 27 3.25 -10.82 1.05
N CYS A 28 2.51 -11.54 1.89
CA CYS A 28 2.93 -12.85 2.39
C CYS A 28 3.00 -13.89 1.27
N TYR A 29 2.04 -13.85 0.33
CA TYR A 29 2.04 -14.78 -0.80
C TYR A 29 3.26 -14.57 -1.71
N ALA A 30 3.56 -13.33 -2.11
CA ALA A 30 4.71 -13.01 -2.95
C ALA A 30 6.05 -13.38 -2.28
N ALA A 31 6.19 -13.08 -0.99
CA ALA A 31 7.38 -13.44 -0.23
C ALA A 31 7.58 -14.95 -0.12
N SER A 32 6.49 -15.73 0.03
CA SER A 32 6.55 -17.18 0.14
C SER A 32 6.77 -17.88 -1.21
N ARG A 33 6.01 -17.50 -2.24
CA ARG A 33 5.98 -18.18 -3.54
C ARG A 33 7.14 -17.82 -4.45
N ALA A 34 7.40 -16.51 -4.58
CA ALA A 34 8.43 -15.98 -5.48
C ALA A 34 9.71 -15.55 -4.75
N ASN A 35 9.79 -15.77 -3.44
CA ASN A 35 10.92 -15.31 -2.61
C ASN A 35 11.20 -13.81 -2.75
N CYS A 36 10.16 -13.00 -2.97
CA CYS A 36 10.29 -11.56 -3.15
C CYS A 36 10.77 -10.86 -1.88
N GLN A 37 11.53 -9.77 -2.06
CA GLN A 37 11.65 -8.72 -1.06
C GLN A 37 10.45 -7.79 -1.21
N VAL A 38 9.60 -7.71 -0.20
CA VAL A 38 8.34 -6.99 -0.25
C VAL A 38 8.41 -5.70 0.57
N TYR A 39 7.90 -4.62 0.00
CA TYR A 39 7.63 -3.35 0.68
C TYR A 39 6.12 -3.20 0.76
N ALA A 40 5.59 -3.48 1.94
CA ALA A 40 4.15 -3.49 2.21
C ALA A 40 3.73 -2.12 2.77
N PHE A 41 3.08 -1.29 1.93
CA PHE A 41 2.59 0.03 2.31
C PHE A 41 1.17 -0.12 2.87
N GLU A 42 1.01 0.14 4.15
CA GLU A 42 -0.28 0.09 4.82
C GLU A 42 -0.32 1.15 5.94
N PRO A 43 -1.07 2.23 5.79
CA PRO A 43 -1.14 3.27 6.80
C PRO A 43 -2.10 2.97 7.96
N SER A 44 -3.13 2.14 7.78
CA SER A 44 -4.13 1.89 8.82
C SER A 44 -3.56 1.17 10.02
N VAL A 45 -3.65 1.80 11.20
CA VAL A 45 -3.16 1.22 12.47
C VAL A 45 -3.84 -0.11 12.82
N PHE A 46 -5.10 -0.32 12.42
CA PHE A 46 -5.82 -1.57 12.64
C PHE A 46 -5.31 -2.69 11.72
N ASN A 47 -5.06 -2.35 10.46
CA ASN A 47 -4.53 -3.30 9.49
C ASN A 47 -3.08 -3.67 9.77
N LEU A 48 -2.27 -2.70 10.24
CA LEU A 48 -0.87 -2.91 10.62
C LEU A 48 -0.73 -3.99 11.70
N GLU A 49 -1.62 -4.04 12.68
CA GLU A 49 -1.57 -5.08 13.72
C GLU A 49 -1.70 -6.48 13.12
N LEU A 50 -2.67 -6.69 12.22
CA LEU A 50 -2.85 -7.98 11.55
C LEU A 50 -1.74 -8.29 10.55
N LEU A 51 -1.28 -7.29 9.81
CA LEU A 51 -0.14 -7.43 8.89
C LEU A 51 1.10 -7.95 9.63
N VAL A 52 1.45 -7.36 10.77
CA VAL A 52 2.56 -7.82 11.61
C VAL A 52 2.36 -9.26 12.07
N LYS A 53 1.14 -9.60 12.55
CA LYS A 53 0.83 -10.96 12.99
C LYS A 53 0.97 -11.98 11.85
N ASN A 54 0.45 -11.66 10.67
CA ASN A 54 0.50 -12.54 9.51
C ASN A 54 1.95 -12.76 9.02
N ILE A 55 2.77 -11.71 9.00
CA ILE A 55 4.20 -11.82 8.68
C ILE A 55 4.92 -12.73 9.67
N ASN A 56 4.67 -12.55 10.96
CA ASN A 56 5.31 -13.32 12.03
C ASN A 56 4.94 -14.81 11.99
N ILE A 57 3.64 -15.12 11.88
CA ILE A 57 3.13 -16.49 11.85
C ILE A 57 3.73 -17.25 10.65
N ASN A 58 3.95 -16.57 9.53
CA ASN A 58 4.53 -17.15 8.32
C ASN A 58 6.08 -17.10 8.29
N SER A 59 6.74 -16.56 9.33
CA SER A 59 8.22 -16.44 9.40
C SER A 59 8.81 -15.63 8.24
N LEU A 60 8.15 -14.53 7.85
CA LEU A 60 8.51 -13.71 6.69
C LEU A 60 9.14 -12.35 7.05
N SER A 61 9.51 -12.12 8.31
CA SER A 61 10.02 -10.83 8.80
C SER A 61 11.27 -10.34 8.08
N GLU A 62 12.12 -11.26 7.60
CA GLU A 62 13.33 -10.91 6.83
C GLU A 62 13.03 -10.52 5.37
N LYS A 63 11.84 -10.85 4.87
CA LYS A 63 11.45 -10.63 3.47
C LYS A 63 10.47 -9.48 3.28
N ILE A 64 9.68 -9.15 4.31
CA ILE A 64 8.64 -8.13 4.21
C ILE A 64 8.99 -6.96 5.12
N LYS A 65 9.15 -5.78 4.52
CA LYS A 65 9.30 -4.50 5.20
C LYS A 65 7.96 -3.79 5.22
N ILE A 66 7.46 -3.52 6.43
CA ILE A 66 6.23 -2.76 6.61
C ILE A 66 6.55 -1.27 6.50
N ILE A 67 5.77 -0.56 5.70
CA ILE A 67 5.88 0.88 5.48
C ILE A 67 4.58 1.52 5.95
N PRO A 68 4.55 2.11 7.18
CA PRO A 68 3.32 2.52 7.84
C PRO A 68 2.86 3.94 7.43
N PHE A 69 2.96 4.27 6.16
CA PHE A 69 2.44 5.53 5.63
C PHE A 69 1.85 5.35 4.22
N PRO A 70 0.89 6.21 3.82
CA PRO A 70 0.29 6.16 2.51
C PRO A 70 1.22 6.67 1.43
N LEU A 71 1.09 6.15 0.20
CA LEU A 71 1.63 6.80 -0.98
C LEU A 71 0.62 7.81 -1.53
N CYS A 72 1.14 8.93 -2.04
CA CYS A 72 0.36 10.03 -2.60
C CYS A 72 1.13 10.71 -3.73
N GLU A 73 0.63 11.84 -4.24
CA GLU A 73 1.25 12.53 -5.37
C GLU A 73 2.62 13.14 -5.01
N LYS A 74 2.77 13.66 -3.79
CA LYS A 74 4.00 14.32 -3.30
C LYS A 74 4.05 14.29 -1.78
N LEU A 75 5.25 14.48 -1.22
CA LEU A 75 5.45 14.61 0.23
C LEU A 75 4.44 15.60 0.82
N SER A 76 3.66 15.13 1.75
CA SER A 76 2.68 15.94 2.46
C SER A 76 2.43 15.39 3.86
N PHE A 77 1.99 16.26 4.77
CA PHE A 77 1.53 15.90 6.11
C PHE A 77 0.04 16.20 6.18
N ASN A 78 -0.78 15.17 6.32
CA ASN A 78 -2.23 15.27 6.23
C ASN A 78 -2.92 14.28 7.17
N SER A 79 -4.24 14.45 7.28
CA SER A 79 -5.11 13.51 7.98
C SER A 79 -5.30 12.24 7.17
N PHE A 80 -5.10 11.10 7.80
CA PHE A 80 -5.52 9.79 7.30
C PHE A 80 -6.85 9.43 7.96
N ASN A 81 -7.89 9.29 7.16
CA ASN A 81 -9.27 9.12 7.59
C ASN A 81 -9.69 7.67 7.41
N LEU A 82 -10.24 7.07 8.45
CA LEU A 82 -10.73 5.69 8.49
C LEU A 82 -12.25 5.67 8.56
N SER A 83 -12.90 4.99 7.64
CA SER A 83 -14.37 4.84 7.62
C SER A 83 -14.86 3.88 8.70
N ASN A 84 -14.08 2.89 9.06
CA ASN A 84 -14.37 1.96 10.15
C ASN A 84 -13.13 1.68 11.02
N LYS A 85 -13.36 1.03 12.17
CA LYS A 85 -12.32 0.62 13.12
C LYS A 85 -12.09 -0.90 13.09
N GLU A 86 -12.56 -1.56 12.04
CA GLU A 86 -12.45 -2.99 11.90
C GLU A 86 -11.11 -3.40 11.32
N TRP A 87 -10.61 -4.51 11.78
CA TRP A 87 -9.41 -5.14 11.24
C TRP A 87 -9.69 -5.64 9.81
N GLY A 88 -8.79 -5.35 8.89
CA GLY A 88 -8.98 -5.65 7.48
C GLY A 88 -9.93 -4.67 6.77
N GLY A 89 -10.33 -3.60 7.45
CA GLY A 89 -11.20 -2.57 6.89
C GLY A 89 -10.57 -1.90 5.67
N ALA A 90 -11.42 -1.60 4.70
CA ALA A 90 -11.13 -0.81 3.51
C ALA A 90 -11.77 0.59 3.63
N MET A 91 -11.70 1.39 2.57
CA MET A 91 -12.31 2.72 2.46
C MET A 91 -11.68 3.73 3.42
N SER A 92 -10.38 3.85 3.35
CA SER A 92 -9.60 4.91 4.01
C SER A 92 -9.15 5.97 3.00
N ASN A 93 -8.93 7.21 3.47
CA ASN A 93 -8.50 8.31 2.62
C ASN A 93 -7.38 9.13 3.28
N PHE A 94 -6.41 9.57 2.47
CA PHE A 94 -5.34 10.46 2.89
C PHE A 94 -5.50 11.86 2.30
N GLY A 95 -5.61 12.85 3.19
CA GLY A 95 -5.82 14.25 2.82
C GLY A 95 -7.28 14.56 2.44
N THR A 96 -7.53 15.82 2.14
CA THR A 96 -8.82 16.30 1.62
C THR A 96 -8.72 16.41 0.10
N ASN A 97 -9.27 15.49 -0.65
CA ASN A 97 -9.47 15.66 -2.08
C ASN A 97 -10.62 16.65 -2.29
N LYS A 98 -10.31 17.90 -2.67
CA LYS A 98 -11.32 18.91 -3.04
C LYS A 98 -12.23 18.44 -4.18
N ASP A 99 -11.77 17.48 -4.98
CA ASP A 99 -12.54 16.92 -6.10
C ASP A 99 -13.61 15.89 -5.68
N HIS A 100 -13.66 15.53 -4.38
CA HIS A 100 -14.61 14.59 -3.81
C HIS A 100 -15.50 15.21 -2.71
N GLU A 101 -15.83 16.49 -2.82
CA GLU A 101 -16.76 17.14 -1.89
C GLU A 101 -18.10 16.36 -1.80
N ASN A 102 -18.51 15.69 -2.86
CA ASN A 102 -19.70 14.84 -2.89
C ASN A 102 -19.51 13.45 -2.24
N LEU A 103 -18.27 12.99 -1.98
CA LEU A 103 -18.00 11.71 -1.32
C LEU A 103 -17.83 11.87 0.20
N GLN A 104 -17.48 13.05 0.69
CA GLN A 104 -17.37 13.30 2.13
C GLN A 104 -18.71 13.14 2.86
N ASP A 105 -19.84 13.39 2.20
CA ASP A 105 -21.18 13.19 2.75
C ASP A 105 -21.58 11.69 2.76
N LEU A 106 -20.93 10.86 1.94
CA LEU A 106 -21.22 9.42 1.85
C LEU A 106 -20.43 8.57 2.83
N PHE A 107 -19.23 9.04 3.25
CA PHE A 107 -18.36 8.31 4.16
C PHE A 107 -18.23 9.03 5.49
N LYS A 108 -18.95 8.55 6.48
CA LYS A 108 -18.80 9.00 7.86
C LYS A 108 -17.51 8.41 8.43
N TYR A 109 -16.42 9.20 8.39
CA TYR A 109 -15.16 8.77 9.00
C TYR A 109 -15.32 8.67 10.52
N ASN A 110 -15.00 7.51 11.07
CA ASN A 110 -15.14 7.24 12.49
C ASN A 110 -13.89 7.57 13.29
N PHE A 111 -12.74 7.66 12.63
CA PHE A 111 -11.45 7.95 13.25
C PHE A 111 -10.48 8.55 12.23
N ASN A 112 -9.60 9.43 12.70
CA ASN A 112 -8.51 9.97 11.89
C ASN A 112 -7.27 10.22 12.73
N TYR A 113 -6.13 10.32 12.05
CA TYR A 113 -4.85 10.75 12.62
C TYR A 113 -3.99 11.36 11.52
N ASN A 114 -3.01 12.18 11.93
CA ASN A 114 -2.11 12.80 11.00
C ASN A 114 -0.89 11.92 10.73
N THR A 115 -0.49 11.83 9.47
CA THR A 115 0.70 11.11 9.05
C THR A 115 1.34 11.79 7.84
N PHE A 116 2.57 11.38 7.52
CA PHE A 116 3.22 11.76 6.28
C PHE A 116 2.81 10.82 5.16
N GLY A 117 2.65 11.38 3.95
CA GLY A 117 2.58 10.61 2.72
C GLY A 117 3.70 11.04 1.78
N LEU A 118 4.20 10.11 0.97
CA LEU A 118 5.23 10.34 -0.04
C LEU A 118 4.78 9.83 -1.40
N SER A 119 5.38 10.35 -2.46
CA SER A 119 5.25 9.75 -3.77
C SER A 119 6.17 8.52 -3.92
N ILE A 120 5.94 7.72 -4.95
CA ILE A 120 6.82 6.58 -5.29
C ILE A 120 8.25 7.08 -5.53
N ASP A 121 8.41 8.14 -6.33
CA ASP A 121 9.71 8.70 -6.64
C ASP A 121 10.44 9.25 -5.40
N GLU A 122 9.72 9.91 -4.48
CA GLU A 122 10.29 10.39 -3.23
C GLU A 122 10.70 9.24 -2.31
N SER A 123 9.91 8.17 -2.25
CA SER A 123 10.25 6.98 -1.48
C SER A 123 11.58 6.36 -1.96
N VAL A 124 11.81 6.33 -3.27
CA VAL A 124 13.09 5.87 -3.83
C VAL A 124 14.21 6.85 -3.52
N LYS A 125 13.99 8.16 -3.71
CA LYS A 125 15.04 9.18 -3.62
C LYS A 125 15.43 9.53 -2.19
N LEU A 126 14.42 9.71 -1.30
CA LEU A 126 14.64 10.20 0.06
C LEU A 126 14.91 9.07 1.06
N LEU A 127 14.22 7.93 0.88
CA LEU A 127 14.32 6.79 1.78
C LEU A 127 15.25 5.69 1.27
N ASN A 128 15.85 5.88 0.07
CA ASN A 128 16.69 4.89 -0.60
C ASN A 128 16.01 3.52 -0.76
N PHE A 129 14.69 3.51 -0.95
CA PHE A 129 14.00 2.25 -1.24
C PHE A 129 14.43 1.73 -2.61
N PRO A 130 14.65 0.42 -2.76
CA PRO A 130 14.99 -0.15 -4.04
C PRO A 130 13.82 0.00 -5.01
N LYS A 131 14.13 0.28 -6.27
CA LYS A 131 13.12 0.33 -7.32
C LYS A 131 12.42 -1.01 -7.43
N PRO A 132 11.08 -1.04 -7.45
CA PRO A 132 10.33 -2.28 -7.56
C PRO A 132 10.43 -2.88 -8.96
N ASN A 133 10.38 -4.21 -9.04
CA ASN A 133 10.16 -4.94 -10.28
C ASN A 133 8.66 -5.05 -10.59
N TYR A 134 7.86 -5.15 -9.52
CA TYR A 134 6.40 -5.27 -9.58
C TYR A 134 5.76 -4.34 -8.57
N ILE A 135 4.64 -3.73 -8.95
CA ILE A 135 3.83 -2.88 -8.08
C ILE A 135 2.38 -3.33 -8.18
N LYS A 136 1.75 -3.58 -7.02
CA LYS A 136 0.29 -3.64 -6.89
C LYS A 136 -0.17 -2.33 -6.26
N ILE A 137 -1.24 -1.77 -6.79
CA ILE A 137 -1.91 -0.60 -6.21
C ILE A 137 -3.38 -0.97 -6.02
N ASP A 138 -3.81 -0.95 -4.77
CA ASP A 138 -5.17 -1.29 -4.36
C ASP A 138 -5.51 -0.38 -3.18
N VAL A 139 -5.89 0.85 -3.51
CA VAL A 139 -6.21 1.92 -2.57
C VAL A 139 -7.49 2.60 -3.05
N ASP A 140 -8.39 2.90 -2.15
CA ASP A 140 -9.76 3.30 -2.45
C ASP A 140 -9.88 4.61 -3.27
N GLY A 141 -9.70 4.53 -4.59
CA GLY A 141 -10.02 5.59 -5.57
C GLY A 141 -8.95 6.66 -5.81
N ILE A 142 -7.75 6.53 -5.24
CA ILE A 142 -6.62 7.47 -5.44
C ILE A 142 -5.47 6.90 -6.28
N GLU A 143 -5.67 5.73 -6.90
CA GLU A 143 -4.66 5.04 -7.72
C GLU A 143 -4.05 5.94 -8.79
N HIS A 144 -4.91 6.73 -9.45
CA HIS A 144 -4.50 7.68 -10.49
C HIS A 144 -3.56 8.79 -9.98
N LEU A 145 -3.68 9.21 -8.72
CA LEU A 145 -2.79 10.20 -8.10
C LEU A 145 -1.42 9.61 -7.79
N ILE A 146 -1.40 8.36 -7.31
CA ILE A 146 -0.16 7.63 -7.07
C ILE A 146 0.58 7.41 -8.38
N LEU A 147 -0.14 7.04 -9.45
CA LEU A 147 0.44 6.80 -10.77
C LEU A 147 0.98 8.06 -11.45
N LYS A 148 0.38 9.24 -11.23
CA LYS A 148 0.88 10.52 -11.77
C LYS A 148 2.31 10.85 -11.29
N SER A 149 2.71 10.35 -10.14
CA SER A 149 4.05 10.55 -9.58
C SER A 149 5.11 9.62 -10.16
N LEU A 150 4.71 8.68 -11.02
CA LEU A 150 5.61 7.70 -11.64
C LEU A 150 6.24 8.26 -12.91
N HIS A 151 7.49 8.68 -12.83
CA HIS A 151 8.29 9.09 -14.00
C HIS A 151 9.09 7.93 -14.61
N THR A 152 9.06 6.75 -14.00
CA THR A 152 9.81 5.56 -14.41
C THR A 152 8.86 4.47 -14.91
N LYS A 153 9.22 3.77 -16.00
CA LYS A 153 8.44 2.63 -16.52
C LYS A 153 8.56 1.43 -15.57
N PHE A 154 7.47 1.04 -14.93
CA PHE A 154 7.35 -0.17 -14.12
C PHE A 154 6.30 -1.11 -14.73
N LEU A 155 6.40 -2.42 -14.40
CA LEU A 155 5.30 -3.37 -14.64
C LEU A 155 4.28 -3.20 -13.51
N ILE A 156 3.17 -2.56 -13.81
CA ILE A 156 2.11 -2.24 -12.85
C ILE A 156 0.92 -3.17 -13.11
N ALA A 157 0.41 -3.80 -12.06
CA ALA A 157 -0.95 -4.34 -12.06
C ALA A 157 -1.82 -3.42 -11.20
N ASN A 158 -2.85 -2.87 -11.83
CA ASN A 158 -3.92 -2.14 -11.15
C ASN A 158 -5.09 -3.13 -10.99
N LEU A 159 -5.52 -3.33 -9.77
CA LEU A 159 -6.62 -4.21 -9.43
C LEU A 159 -7.76 -3.32 -8.92
N SER A 160 -8.62 -2.91 -9.81
CA SER A 160 -9.92 -2.34 -9.47
C SER A 160 -10.96 -3.44 -9.28
#